data_20f5a133cef61f2ec0eb6a63bd229f45
#
_entry.id   20f5a133cef61f2ec0eb6a63bd229f45
#
_cell.length_a   1.000
_cell.length_b   1.000
_cell.length_c   1.000
_cell.angle_alpha   90.00
_cell.angle_beta   90.00
_cell.angle_gamma   90.00
#
_symmetry.space_group_name_H-M   'P 1'
#
loop_
_entity.id
_entity.type
_entity.pdbx_description
1 polymer ?
#
loop_
_entity_poly.entity_id
_entity_poly.type
_entity_poly.pdbx_seq_one_letter_code
_entity_poly.pdbx_strand_id
1 'polypeptide(L)'
;YEALNGCNVYHFAKYPAKDSICIVDTPSGYAFYVGSWLNVGNEIGASSDVLLSAYDLPASLEKMELLTPDFGHITDIEDAAIIESIFNILSGKTNSGQEANERRFAQAWYDAYGNDDVYYSEAYGHCMYRENPSDEEPITYTDNEGNTVVQNSAHNTSVYDKAHELWSKGERVIKITTVKGYRLTIDYFPSICTFICGDGYYELSSDETEAMNLLLQITD
;
A
#
# COMPACT_ATOMS: atom_id res chain seq x y z
N TYR A 1 -12.48 -15.43 17.06
CA TYR A 1 -11.58 -14.81 18.06
C TYR A 1 -12.03 -15.08 19.50
N GLU A 2 -13.32 -15.20 19.79
CA GLU A 2 -13.82 -15.52 21.14
C GLU A 2 -13.32 -16.88 21.67
N ALA A 3 -13.08 -17.86 20.81
CA ALA A 3 -12.60 -19.18 21.18
C ALA A 3 -11.17 -19.19 21.75
N LEU A 4 -10.40 -18.10 21.58
CA LEU A 4 -9.04 -17.96 22.10
C LEU A 4 -8.97 -17.06 23.33
N ASN A 5 -10.09 -16.50 23.75
CA ASN A 5 -10.12 -15.63 24.91
C ASN A 5 -9.78 -16.42 26.19
N GLY A 6 -8.78 -15.95 26.92
CA GLY A 6 -8.27 -16.62 28.12
C GLY A 6 -7.28 -17.76 27.89
N CYS A 7 -6.92 -18.07 26.64
CA CYS A 7 -5.86 -19.00 26.35
C CYS A 7 -4.47 -18.39 26.61
N ASN A 8 -3.53 -19.22 27.06
CA ASN A 8 -2.14 -18.79 27.18
C ASN A 8 -1.50 -18.72 25.80
N VAL A 9 -0.76 -17.65 25.53
CA VAL A 9 -0.02 -17.45 24.30
C VAL A 9 1.46 -17.51 24.61
N TYR A 10 2.18 -18.39 23.92
CA TYR A 10 3.61 -18.59 24.07
C TYR A 10 4.34 -18.11 22.82
N HIS A 11 5.46 -17.47 23.06
CA HIS A 11 6.36 -17.02 22.02
C HIS A 11 7.32 -18.15 21.59
N PHE A 12 7.58 -18.27 20.29
CA PHE A 12 8.51 -19.29 19.78
C PHE A 12 9.94 -18.74 19.76
N ALA A 13 10.74 -19.06 20.77
CA ALA A 13 12.05 -18.46 21.07
C ALA A 13 13.13 -18.60 19.96
N LYS A 14 12.94 -19.48 18.99
CA LYS A 14 13.92 -19.73 17.91
C LYS A 14 13.73 -18.83 16.68
N TYR A 15 12.67 -18.00 16.64
CA TYR A 15 12.43 -17.10 15.53
C TYR A 15 12.83 -15.67 15.90
N PRO A 16 13.62 -14.99 15.06
CA PRO A 16 14.09 -13.64 15.36
C PRO A 16 12.96 -12.62 15.41
N ALA A 17 11.90 -12.82 14.65
CA ALA A 17 10.71 -11.99 14.69
C ALA A 17 9.77 -12.52 15.79
N LYS A 18 9.76 -11.84 16.91
CA LYS A 18 9.03 -12.24 18.12
C LYS A 18 7.53 -12.43 17.94
N ASP A 19 6.94 -11.83 16.93
CA ASP A 19 5.49 -11.70 16.76
C ASP A 19 4.93 -12.53 15.60
N SER A 20 5.79 -13.28 14.88
CA SER A 20 5.37 -14.00 13.68
C SER A 20 4.85 -15.40 13.91
N ILE A 21 5.22 -16.03 15.02
CA ILE A 21 4.70 -17.34 15.40
C ILE A 21 4.33 -17.32 16.87
N CYS A 22 3.07 -17.59 17.16
CA CYS A 22 2.63 -17.85 18.51
C CYS A 22 2.05 -19.26 18.64
N ILE A 23 2.26 -19.85 19.81
CA ILE A 23 1.65 -21.10 20.21
C ILE A 23 0.57 -20.75 21.20
N VAL A 24 -0.67 -21.12 20.90
CA VAL A 24 -1.79 -20.93 21.80
C VAL A 24 -2.15 -22.25 22.44
N ASP A 25 -2.17 -22.27 23.78
CA ASP A 25 -2.61 -23.41 24.56
C ASP A 25 -4.14 -23.39 24.63
N THR A 26 -4.77 -24.25 23.86
CA THR A 26 -6.24 -24.35 23.78
C THR A 26 -6.74 -25.60 24.54
N PRO A 27 -8.02 -25.66 24.91
CA PRO A 27 -8.61 -26.83 25.54
C PRO A 27 -8.44 -28.14 24.74
N SER A 28 -8.19 -28.00 23.42
CA SER A 28 -8.00 -29.12 22.48
C SER A 28 -6.53 -29.44 22.23
N GLY A 29 -5.58 -28.75 22.88
CA GLY A 29 -4.15 -28.86 22.69
C GLY A 29 -3.51 -27.59 22.15
N TYR A 30 -2.26 -27.69 21.71
CA TYR A 30 -1.53 -26.53 21.19
C TYR A 30 -1.89 -26.24 19.74
N ALA A 31 -2.26 -24.99 19.46
CA ALA A 31 -2.46 -24.48 18.11
C ALA A 31 -1.31 -23.54 17.73
N PHE A 32 -0.79 -23.67 16.52
CA PHE A 32 0.24 -22.79 15.96
C PHE A 32 -0.42 -21.75 15.09
N TYR A 33 -0.17 -20.47 15.40
CA TYR A 33 -0.58 -19.35 14.58
C TYR A 33 0.67 -18.72 13.98
N VAL A 34 0.68 -18.60 12.67
CA VAL A 34 1.75 -17.96 11.92
C VAL A 34 1.19 -16.65 11.39
N GLY A 35 1.78 -15.55 11.81
CA GLY A 35 1.52 -14.26 11.16
C GLY A 35 2.06 -14.30 9.73
N SER A 36 1.23 -14.02 8.75
CA SER A 36 1.68 -13.93 7.36
C SER A 36 2.41 -12.61 7.08
N TRP A 37 2.29 -11.66 7.97
CA TRP A 37 2.99 -10.37 7.97
C TRP A 37 3.53 -10.03 9.35
N LEU A 38 4.55 -9.20 9.38
CA LEU A 38 5.11 -8.65 10.60
C LEU A 38 4.69 -7.19 10.72
N ASN A 39 4.11 -6.84 11.85
CA ASN A 39 3.77 -5.44 12.16
C ASN A 39 5.01 -4.76 12.75
N VAL A 40 5.97 -4.41 11.90
CA VAL A 40 7.23 -3.77 12.28
C VAL A 40 7.51 -2.58 11.37
N GLY A 41 8.16 -1.56 11.90
CA GLY A 41 8.54 -0.38 11.12
C GLY A 41 7.39 0.58 10.78
N ASN A 42 6.21 0.39 11.37
CA ASN A 42 5.03 1.21 11.08
C ASN A 42 5.04 2.57 11.79
N GLU A 43 5.94 2.78 12.73
CA GLU A 43 6.07 4.06 13.42
C GLU A 43 6.61 5.13 12.48
N ILE A 44 6.04 6.32 12.53
CA ILE A 44 6.54 7.47 11.77
C ILE A 44 8.01 7.73 12.18
N GLY A 45 8.88 7.85 11.21
CA GLY A 45 10.32 7.98 11.42
C GLY A 45 11.09 6.65 11.47
N ALA A 46 10.39 5.50 11.47
CA ALA A 46 11.08 4.21 11.39
C ALA A 46 11.75 4.02 10.02
N SER A 47 12.91 3.36 10.00
CA SER A 47 13.59 3.00 8.76
C SER A 47 12.96 1.76 8.13
N SER A 48 12.86 1.73 6.80
CA SER A 48 12.51 0.52 6.03
C SER A 48 13.47 -0.64 6.31
N ASP A 49 14.71 -0.37 6.75
CA ASP A 49 15.67 -1.42 7.11
C ASP A 49 15.19 -2.27 8.30
N VAL A 50 14.39 -1.69 9.20
CA VAL A 50 13.76 -2.44 10.30
C VAL A 50 12.85 -3.52 9.73
N LEU A 51 12.02 -3.15 8.73
CA LEU A 51 11.14 -4.06 8.03
C LEU A 51 11.94 -5.11 7.27
N LEU A 52 12.89 -4.72 6.42
CA LEU A 52 13.70 -5.64 5.64
C LEU A 52 14.47 -6.63 6.53
N SER A 53 15.04 -6.14 7.64
CA SER A 53 15.74 -6.97 8.61
C SER A 53 14.83 -7.96 9.34
N ALA A 54 13.58 -7.57 9.64
CA ALA A 54 12.61 -8.45 10.29
C ALA A 54 12.26 -9.67 9.42
N TYR A 55 12.24 -9.48 8.10
CA TYR A 55 12.06 -10.56 7.13
C TYR A 55 13.37 -11.24 6.72
N ASP A 56 14.52 -10.83 7.28
CA ASP A 56 15.86 -11.34 6.93
C ASP A 56 16.15 -11.18 5.42
N LEU A 57 15.73 -10.04 4.85
CA LEU A 57 15.89 -9.72 3.44
C LEU A 57 17.18 -8.91 3.19
N PRO A 58 17.84 -9.14 2.05
CA PRO A 58 17.47 -10.09 0.98
C PRO A 58 17.92 -11.55 1.21
N ALA A 59 18.62 -11.87 2.31
CA ALA A 59 19.27 -13.16 2.54
C ALA A 59 18.28 -14.35 2.55
N SER A 60 17.05 -14.15 3.00
CA SER A 60 16.02 -15.18 3.07
C SER A 60 15.07 -15.18 1.87
N LEU A 61 15.35 -14.44 0.82
CA LEU A 61 14.49 -14.39 -0.38
C LEU A 61 14.38 -15.75 -1.03
N GLU A 62 13.15 -16.24 -1.21
CA GLU A 62 12.83 -17.43 -1.99
C GLU A 62 12.26 -17.05 -3.36
N LYS A 63 11.34 -16.08 -3.39
CA LYS A 63 10.65 -15.65 -4.60
C LYS A 63 10.30 -14.17 -4.53
N MET A 64 10.44 -13.48 -5.66
CA MET A 64 9.94 -12.12 -5.87
C MET A 64 9.03 -12.12 -7.10
N GLU A 65 7.81 -11.64 -6.94
CA GLU A 65 6.78 -11.60 -7.98
C GLU A 65 6.36 -10.16 -8.22
N LEU A 66 6.23 -9.77 -9.47
CA LEU A 66 5.59 -8.51 -9.87
C LEU A 66 4.14 -8.78 -10.22
N LEU A 67 3.24 -8.04 -9.62
CA LEU A 67 1.80 -8.19 -9.78
C LEU A 67 1.17 -6.85 -10.20
N THR A 68 -0.02 -6.92 -10.78
CA THR A 68 -0.92 -5.79 -10.95
C THR A 68 -1.55 -5.39 -9.61
N PRO A 69 -2.18 -4.19 -9.48
CA PRO A 69 -2.86 -3.77 -8.25
C PRO A 69 -3.95 -4.73 -7.76
N ASP A 70 -4.62 -5.45 -8.68
CA ASP A 70 -5.60 -6.49 -8.38
C ASP A 70 -4.98 -7.88 -8.14
N PHE A 71 -3.67 -7.92 -7.86
CA PHE A 71 -2.88 -9.14 -7.63
C PHE A 71 -2.79 -10.11 -8.82
N GLY A 72 -3.08 -9.66 -10.03
CA GLY A 72 -2.80 -10.41 -11.26
C GLY A 72 -1.29 -10.57 -11.45
N HIS A 73 -0.83 -11.80 -11.69
CA HIS A 73 0.59 -12.08 -11.90
C HIS A 73 1.07 -11.50 -13.23
N ILE A 74 2.15 -10.71 -13.19
CA ILE A 74 2.82 -10.16 -14.37
C ILE A 74 4.04 -11.03 -14.70
N THR A 75 5.00 -11.12 -13.77
CA THR A 75 6.24 -11.90 -13.97
C THR A 75 6.90 -12.24 -12.63
N ASP A 76 7.75 -13.25 -12.64
CA ASP A 76 8.70 -13.51 -11.57
C ASP A 76 9.97 -12.70 -11.83
N ILE A 77 10.52 -12.08 -10.79
CA ILE A 77 11.79 -11.35 -10.85
C ILE A 77 12.87 -12.30 -10.35
N GLU A 78 13.65 -12.85 -11.29
CA GLU A 78 14.68 -13.86 -11.00
C GLU A 78 16.11 -13.33 -11.16
N ASP A 79 16.29 -12.20 -11.84
CA ASP A 79 17.62 -11.60 -12.06
C ASP A 79 18.16 -11.04 -10.74
N ALA A 80 19.27 -11.59 -10.25
CA ALA A 80 19.88 -11.21 -8.99
C ALA A 80 20.32 -9.74 -8.94
N ALA A 81 20.73 -9.15 -10.07
CA ALA A 81 21.14 -7.75 -10.13
C ALA A 81 19.92 -6.81 -10.04
N ILE A 82 18.80 -7.21 -10.64
CA ILE A 82 17.52 -6.50 -10.52
C ILE A 82 17.03 -6.57 -9.07
N ILE A 83 17.04 -7.76 -8.46
CA ILE A 83 16.65 -7.96 -7.06
C ILE A 83 17.49 -7.10 -6.11
N GLU A 84 18.82 -7.14 -6.27
CA GLU A 84 19.73 -6.32 -5.48
C GLU A 84 19.45 -4.82 -5.65
N SER A 85 19.21 -4.37 -6.87
CA SER A 85 18.90 -2.98 -7.17
C SER A 85 17.58 -2.52 -6.51
N ILE A 86 16.55 -3.37 -6.56
CA ILE A 86 15.27 -3.10 -5.87
C ILE A 86 15.50 -2.96 -4.37
N PHE A 87 16.20 -3.90 -3.73
CA PHE A 87 16.48 -3.81 -2.29
C PHE A 87 17.32 -2.57 -1.93
N ASN A 88 18.28 -2.17 -2.77
CA ASN A 88 19.05 -0.95 -2.56
C ASN A 88 18.17 0.31 -2.60
N ILE A 89 17.17 0.36 -3.49
CA ILE A 89 16.21 1.46 -3.56
C ILE A 89 15.29 1.46 -2.32
N LEU A 90 14.85 0.30 -1.88
CA LEU A 90 13.95 0.17 -0.74
C LEU A 90 14.63 0.44 0.61
N SER A 91 15.95 0.23 0.71
CA SER A 91 16.72 0.35 1.94
C SER A 91 16.92 1.79 2.38
N GLY A 92 17.04 2.01 3.69
CA GLY A 92 17.35 3.32 4.28
C GLY A 92 16.24 4.36 4.16
N LYS A 93 15.04 3.99 3.75
CA LYS A 93 13.90 4.92 3.65
C LYS A 93 13.27 5.15 5.00
N THR A 94 12.80 6.37 5.22
CA THR A 94 12.10 6.74 6.46
C THR A 94 10.61 6.71 6.24
N ASN A 95 9.87 6.07 7.14
CA ASN A 95 8.42 6.10 7.15
C ASN A 95 7.93 7.53 7.40
N SER A 96 7.37 8.16 6.39
CA SER A 96 6.87 9.54 6.45
C SER A 96 5.44 9.64 7.00
N GLY A 97 4.75 8.51 7.10
CA GLY A 97 3.36 8.42 7.55
C GLY A 97 2.34 8.75 6.46
N GLN A 98 1.10 8.39 6.75
CA GLN A 98 -0.02 8.58 5.82
C GLN A 98 -0.25 10.05 5.46
N GLU A 99 -0.16 10.95 6.44
CA GLU A 99 -0.39 12.38 6.22
C GLU A 99 0.57 12.96 5.17
N ALA A 100 1.86 12.64 5.26
CA ALA A 100 2.84 13.10 4.28
C ALA A 100 2.57 12.52 2.88
N ASN A 101 2.07 11.29 2.81
CA ASN A 101 1.69 10.65 1.57
C ASN A 101 0.47 11.33 0.92
N GLU A 102 -0.55 11.65 1.69
CA GLU A 102 -1.72 12.40 1.24
C GLU A 102 -1.36 13.79 0.69
N ARG A 103 -0.42 14.49 1.36
CA ARG A 103 0.09 15.78 0.88
C ARG A 103 0.83 15.65 -0.45
N ARG A 104 1.62 14.58 -0.63
CA ARG A 104 2.29 14.30 -1.91
C ARG A 104 1.29 14.04 -3.02
N PHE A 105 0.22 13.33 -2.72
CA PHE A 105 -0.84 13.10 -3.70
C PHE A 105 -1.53 14.39 -4.13
N ALA A 106 -1.89 15.26 -3.18
CA ALA A 106 -2.45 16.57 -3.52
C ALA A 106 -1.48 17.42 -4.38
N GLN A 107 -0.18 17.35 -4.09
CA GLN A 107 0.83 18.02 -4.90
C GLN A 107 0.94 17.41 -6.31
N ALA A 108 0.96 16.08 -6.42
CA ALA A 108 1.00 15.39 -7.72
C ALA A 108 -0.24 15.72 -8.58
N TRP A 109 -1.41 15.87 -7.94
CA TRP A 109 -2.61 16.36 -8.62
C TRP A 109 -2.40 17.77 -9.16
N TYR A 110 -1.91 18.68 -8.32
CA TYR A 110 -1.67 20.06 -8.72
C TYR A 110 -0.67 20.16 -9.89
N ASP A 111 0.40 19.36 -9.83
CA ASP A 111 1.42 19.32 -10.88
C ASP A 111 0.86 18.77 -12.20
N ALA A 112 -0.05 17.80 -12.13
CA ALA A 112 -0.66 17.19 -13.33
C ALA A 112 -1.76 18.05 -13.97
N TYR A 113 -2.58 18.74 -13.17
CA TYR A 113 -3.79 19.40 -13.65
C TYR A 113 -3.81 20.92 -13.45
N GLY A 114 -2.87 21.49 -12.70
CA GLY A 114 -2.75 22.94 -12.48
C GLY A 114 -3.87 23.55 -11.63
N ASN A 115 -4.60 22.75 -10.88
CA ASN A 115 -5.68 23.17 -10.00
C ASN A 115 -5.65 22.44 -8.66
N ASP A 116 -6.46 22.86 -7.71
CA ASP A 116 -6.57 22.31 -6.37
C ASP A 116 -7.92 21.59 -6.13
N ASP A 117 -8.45 20.94 -7.17
CA ASP A 117 -9.67 20.12 -7.05
C ASP A 117 -9.46 18.90 -6.15
N VAL A 118 -8.22 18.43 -6.02
CA VAL A 118 -7.79 17.52 -4.96
C VAL A 118 -6.82 18.27 -4.07
N TYR A 119 -7.11 18.34 -2.78
CA TYR A 119 -6.28 19.06 -1.81
C TYR A 119 -6.24 18.33 -0.46
N TYR A 120 -5.11 18.46 0.24
CA TYR A 120 -5.01 17.95 1.59
C TYR A 120 -5.77 18.84 2.57
N SER A 121 -6.61 18.24 3.39
CA SER A 121 -7.37 18.94 4.44
C SER A 121 -6.75 18.73 5.81
N GLU A 122 -6.22 19.80 6.42
CA GLU A 122 -5.69 19.78 7.79
C GLU A 122 -6.76 19.37 8.82
N ALA A 123 -8.03 19.70 8.56
CA ALA A 123 -9.13 19.40 9.47
C ALA A 123 -9.49 17.92 9.50
N TYR A 124 -9.28 17.22 8.40
CA TYR A 124 -9.66 15.81 8.24
C TYR A 124 -8.47 14.86 8.16
N GLY A 125 -7.25 15.34 7.93
CA GLY A 125 -6.04 14.56 7.85
C GLY A 125 -5.92 13.69 6.59
N HIS A 126 -6.67 14.00 5.53
CA HIS A 126 -6.62 13.29 4.24
C HIS A 126 -6.99 14.21 3.08
N CYS A 127 -6.79 13.72 1.85
CA CYS A 127 -7.18 14.43 0.65
C CYS A 127 -8.69 14.54 0.52
N MET A 128 -9.12 15.74 0.15
CA MET A 128 -10.49 16.07 -0.17
C MET A 128 -10.61 16.40 -1.64
N TYR A 129 -11.78 16.15 -2.19
CA TYR A 129 -12.12 16.43 -3.59
C TYR A 129 -13.08 17.61 -3.63
N ARG A 130 -12.76 18.63 -4.42
CA ARG A 130 -13.70 19.73 -4.65
C ARG A 130 -14.77 19.27 -5.60
N GLU A 131 -16.00 19.31 -5.13
CA GLU A 131 -17.15 19.16 -5.99
C GLU A 131 -17.33 20.48 -6.77
N ASN A 132 -17.39 20.38 -8.08
CA ASN A 132 -17.79 21.52 -8.91
C ASN A 132 -19.30 21.43 -9.18
N PRO A 133 -20.13 22.23 -8.48
CA PRO A 133 -21.59 22.13 -8.62
C PRO A 133 -22.08 22.44 -10.06
N SER A 134 -21.22 22.98 -10.92
CA SER A 134 -21.58 23.32 -12.31
C SER A 134 -21.53 22.13 -13.27
N ASP A 135 -20.92 20.99 -12.88
CA ASP A 135 -20.77 19.82 -13.74
C ASP A 135 -21.81 18.73 -13.45
N GLU A 136 -22.70 18.98 -12.50
CA GLU A 136 -23.77 18.04 -12.16
C GLU A 136 -25.00 18.25 -13.05
N GLU A 137 -25.14 17.44 -14.09
CA GLU A 137 -26.48 17.21 -14.64
C GLU A 137 -27.27 16.35 -13.64
N PRO A 138 -28.38 16.87 -13.08
CA PRO A 138 -29.19 16.12 -12.14
C PRO A 138 -29.73 14.85 -12.81
N ILE A 139 -29.45 13.69 -12.20
CA ILE A 139 -30.03 12.44 -12.66
C ILE A 139 -31.53 12.48 -12.34
N THR A 140 -32.34 12.49 -13.37
CA THR A 140 -33.80 12.47 -13.24
C THR A 140 -34.29 11.05 -13.52
N TYR A 141 -34.96 10.42 -12.59
CA TYR A 141 -35.61 9.13 -12.80
C TYR A 141 -37.06 9.16 -12.32
N THR A 142 -37.86 8.25 -12.83
CA THR A 142 -39.25 8.08 -12.38
C THR A 142 -39.31 6.96 -11.35
N ASP A 143 -39.82 7.26 -10.16
CA ASP A 143 -39.99 6.25 -9.12
C ASP A 143 -41.15 5.26 -9.46
N ASN A 144 -41.33 4.25 -8.62
CA ASN A 144 -42.35 3.22 -8.82
C ASN A 144 -43.78 3.77 -8.69
N GLU A 145 -43.96 4.98 -8.22
CA GLU A 145 -45.24 5.69 -8.06
C GLU A 145 -45.50 6.66 -9.21
N GLY A 146 -44.58 6.75 -10.18
CA GLY A 146 -44.68 7.61 -11.35
C GLY A 146 -44.23 9.07 -11.11
N ASN A 147 -43.62 9.38 -9.96
CA ASN A 147 -43.11 10.71 -9.69
C ASN A 147 -41.72 10.90 -10.28
N THR A 148 -41.46 12.10 -10.80
CA THR A 148 -40.12 12.47 -11.22
C THR A 148 -39.27 12.79 -10.00
N VAL A 149 -38.26 11.99 -9.72
CA VAL A 149 -37.28 12.21 -8.67
C VAL A 149 -36.00 12.79 -9.31
N VAL A 150 -35.59 13.94 -8.81
CA VAL A 150 -34.30 14.55 -9.19
C VAL A 150 -33.32 14.15 -8.11
N GLN A 151 -32.39 13.29 -8.42
CA GLN A 151 -31.29 12.95 -7.56
C GLN A 151 -30.08 13.78 -8.01
N ASN A 152 -29.64 14.71 -7.16
CA ASN A 152 -28.34 15.30 -7.34
C ASN A 152 -27.33 14.17 -7.10
N SER A 153 -26.68 13.72 -8.15
CA SER A 153 -25.55 12.80 -7.98
C SER A 153 -24.43 13.55 -7.32
N ALA A 154 -24.32 13.41 -6.02
CA ALA A 154 -23.39 14.14 -5.16
C ALA A 154 -21.92 13.69 -5.34
N HIS A 155 -21.58 13.05 -6.43
CA HIS A 155 -20.19 12.70 -6.72
C HIS A 155 -19.82 13.25 -8.07
N ASN A 156 -18.96 14.23 -8.04
CA ASN A 156 -18.19 14.61 -9.22
C ASN A 156 -17.27 13.43 -9.57
N THR A 157 -17.85 12.43 -10.23
CA THR A 157 -17.16 11.23 -10.68
C THR A 157 -15.92 11.59 -11.48
N SER A 158 -15.92 12.72 -12.18
CA SER A 158 -14.81 13.11 -13.04
C SER A 158 -13.54 13.50 -12.26
N VAL A 159 -13.63 14.20 -11.13
CA VAL A 159 -12.45 14.51 -10.29
C VAL A 159 -11.99 13.28 -9.54
N TYR A 160 -12.92 12.53 -8.97
CA TYR A 160 -12.61 11.29 -8.26
C TYR A 160 -11.98 10.24 -9.18
N ASP A 161 -12.56 10.02 -10.37
CA ASP A 161 -12.06 9.05 -11.33
C ASP A 161 -10.66 9.43 -11.83
N LYS A 162 -10.42 10.71 -12.14
CA LYS A 162 -9.09 11.22 -12.51
C LYS A 162 -8.08 11.12 -11.36
N ALA A 163 -8.54 11.38 -10.13
CA ALA A 163 -7.69 11.25 -8.95
C ALA A 163 -7.29 9.79 -8.73
N HIS A 164 -8.24 8.88 -8.91
CA HIS A 164 -7.96 7.44 -8.85
C HIS A 164 -7.03 6.99 -10.00
N GLU A 165 -7.27 7.48 -11.21
CA GLU A 165 -6.39 7.22 -12.37
C GLU A 165 -4.96 7.73 -12.12
N LEU A 166 -4.82 8.96 -11.59
CA LEU A 166 -3.51 9.51 -11.24
C LEU A 166 -2.83 8.68 -10.14
N TRP A 167 -3.56 8.34 -9.09
CA TRP A 167 -3.03 7.55 -7.97
C TRP A 167 -2.53 6.19 -8.45
N SER A 168 -3.32 5.47 -9.23
CA SER A 168 -3.01 4.12 -9.72
C SER A 168 -2.13 4.11 -10.97
N LYS A 169 -1.75 5.27 -11.50
CA LYS A 169 -0.90 5.33 -12.69
C LYS A 169 0.45 4.68 -12.44
N GLY A 170 0.70 3.58 -13.15
CA GLY A 170 1.93 2.80 -13.01
C GLY A 170 2.03 1.97 -11.73
N GLU A 171 0.99 1.92 -10.91
CA GLU A 171 0.96 1.12 -9.67
C GLU A 171 1.35 -0.34 -9.94
N ARG A 172 2.17 -0.88 -9.07
CA ARG A 172 2.59 -2.28 -9.07
C ARG A 172 2.66 -2.82 -7.65
N VAL A 173 2.45 -4.11 -7.55
CA VAL A 173 2.61 -4.84 -6.31
C VAL A 173 3.82 -5.76 -6.44
N ILE A 174 4.79 -5.60 -5.54
CA ILE A 174 5.94 -6.49 -5.42
C ILE A 174 5.65 -7.43 -4.25
N LYS A 175 5.49 -8.72 -4.57
CA LYS A 175 5.25 -9.73 -3.56
C LYS A 175 6.54 -10.53 -3.35
N ILE A 176 6.99 -10.56 -2.12
CA ILE A 176 8.19 -11.26 -1.67
C ILE A 176 7.78 -12.44 -0.82
N THR A 177 8.32 -13.62 -1.13
CA THR A 177 8.21 -14.82 -0.31
C THR A 177 9.60 -15.20 0.19
N THR A 178 9.72 -15.50 1.47
CA THR A 178 10.99 -15.93 2.07
C THR A 178 11.06 -17.45 2.19
N VAL A 179 12.26 -18.00 2.28
CA VAL A 179 12.49 -19.45 2.53
C VAL A 179 11.82 -19.97 3.81
N LYS A 180 11.44 -19.08 4.71
CA LYS A 180 10.68 -19.41 5.93
C LYS A 180 9.17 -19.36 5.71
N GLY A 181 8.71 -19.02 4.51
CA GLY A 181 7.30 -18.90 4.12
C GLY A 181 6.63 -17.61 4.52
N TYR A 182 7.37 -16.60 5.00
CA TYR A 182 6.82 -15.26 5.23
C TYR A 182 6.52 -14.58 3.90
N ARG A 183 5.49 -13.74 3.91
CA ARG A 183 5.10 -12.94 2.76
C ARG A 183 5.18 -11.47 3.11
N LEU A 184 5.77 -10.69 2.24
CA LEU A 184 5.80 -9.24 2.29
C LEU A 184 5.21 -8.73 0.99
N THR A 185 4.29 -7.80 1.09
CA THR A 185 3.71 -7.10 -0.06
C THR A 185 4.12 -5.64 0.01
N ILE A 186 4.62 -5.14 -1.09
CA ILE A 186 5.03 -3.75 -1.26
C ILE A 186 4.20 -3.17 -2.40
N ASP A 187 3.35 -2.20 -2.07
CA ASP A 187 2.57 -1.47 -3.05
C ASP A 187 3.39 -0.26 -3.50
N TYR A 188 3.71 -0.20 -4.79
CA TYR A 188 4.55 0.84 -5.38
C TYR A 188 3.72 1.79 -6.22
N PHE A 189 3.79 3.08 -5.92
CA PHE A 189 3.05 4.18 -6.55
C PHE A 189 4.01 5.19 -7.18
N PRO A 190 4.40 5.00 -8.45
CA PRO A 190 5.35 5.90 -9.12
C PRO A 190 4.82 7.32 -9.26
N SER A 191 3.51 7.51 -9.43
CA SER A 191 2.87 8.84 -9.60
C SER A 191 3.11 9.79 -8.42
N ILE A 192 3.37 9.23 -7.24
CA ILE A 192 3.62 10.00 -6.00
C ILE A 192 4.96 9.64 -5.36
N CYS A 193 5.85 8.97 -6.11
CA CYS A 193 7.19 8.58 -5.65
C CYS A 193 7.18 7.89 -4.28
N THR A 194 6.30 6.90 -4.10
CA THR A 194 6.08 6.24 -2.80
C THR A 194 5.98 4.74 -2.96
N PHE A 195 6.47 4.01 -1.97
CA PHE A 195 6.04 2.64 -1.74
C PHE A 195 5.40 2.50 -0.36
N ILE A 196 4.42 1.61 -0.26
CA ILE A 196 3.70 1.31 0.97
C ILE A 196 3.97 -0.14 1.33
N CYS A 197 4.28 -0.38 2.59
CA CYS A 197 4.46 -1.73 3.08
C CYS A 197 3.89 -1.84 4.50
N GLY A 198 2.88 -2.69 4.67
CA GLY A 198 2.06 -2.66 5.87
C GLY A 198 1.41 -1.30 6.05
N ASP A 199 1.61 -0.67 7.22
CA ASP A 199 1.15 0.69 7.50
C ASP A 199 2.26 1.76 7.31
N GLY A 200 3.41 1.38 6.74
CA GLY A 200 4.54 2.27 6.49
C GLY A 200 4.48 2.91 5.10
N TYR A 201 4.71 4.20 5.03
CA TYR A 201 4.73 5.03 3.81
C TYR A 201 6.13 5.57 3.59
N TYR A 202 6.79 5.14 2.53
CA TYR A 202 8.20 5.42 2.28
C TYR A 202 8.38 6.20 0.98
N GLU A 203 9.01 7.37 1.10
CA GLU A 203 9.27 8.25 -0.03
C GLU A 203 10.49 7.81 -0.83
N LEU A 204 10.38 7.88 -2.14
CA LEU A 204 11.47 7.75 -3.10
C LEU A 204 11.79 9.12 -3.71
N SER A 205 13.05 9.35 -4.05
CA SER A 205 13.41 10.45 -4.91
C SER A 205 12.93 10.20 -6.35
N SER A 206 12.90 11.24 -7.17
CA SER A 206 12.55 11.12 -8.59
C SER A 206 13.50 10.15 -9.32
N ASP A 207 14.80 10.22 -9.03
CA ASP A 207 15.81 9.34 -9.65
C ASP A 207 15.59 7.87 -9.25
N GLU A 208 15.23 7.61 -7.98
CA GLU A 208 14.92 6.26 -7.49
C GLU A 208 13.62 5.73 -8.08
N THR A 209 12.62 6.60 -8.24
CA THR A 209 11.36 6.26 -8.91
C THR A 209 11.60 5.90 -10.38
N GLU A 210 12.40 6.70 -11.10
CA GLU A 210 12.77 6.40 -12.49
C GLU A 210 13.55 5.07 -12.57
N ALA A 211 14.51 4.84 -11.68
CA ALA A 211 15.25 3.59 -11.62
C ALA A 211 14.33 2.39 -11.34
N MET A 212 13.40 2.53 -10.39
CA MET A 212 12.41 1.49 -10.08
C MET A 212 11.51 1.19 -11.27
N ASN A 213 11.02 2.24 -11.98
CA ASN A 213 10.20 2.08 -13.18
C ASN A 213 10.93 1.28 -14.27
N LEU A 214 12.21 1.57 -14.47
CA LEU A 214 13.04 0.82 -15.44
C LEU A 214 13.21 -0.65 -15.03
N LEU A 215 13.50 -0.92 -13.74
CA LEU A 215 13.66 -2.28 -13.21
C LEU A 215 12.36 -3.10 -13.33
N LEU A 216 11.22 -2.48 -13.09
CA LEU A 216 9.90 -3.10 -13.14
C LEU A 216 9.25 -3.04 -14.53
N GLN A 217 9.94 -2.48 -15.53
CA GLN A 217 9.45 -2.31 -16.91
C GLN A 217 8.10 -1.57 -16.98
N ILE A 218 7.91 -0.58 -16.11
CA ILE A 218 6.74 0.28 -16.14
C ILE A 218 6.96 1.30 -17.27
N THR A 219 6.08 1.29 -18.24
CA THR A 219 6.03 2.29 -19.34
C THR A 219 4.88 3.25 -19.06
N ASP A 220 5.11 4.53 -19.34
CA ASP A 220 4.11 5.62 -19.24
C ASP A 220 2.89 5.40 -20.14
#